data_81df2c6807642ac90fa296db58709405
#
_entry.id   81df2c6807642ac90fa296db58709405
#
_cell.length_a   1.000
_cell.length_b   1.000
_cell.length_c   1.000
_cell.angle_alpha   90.00
_cell.angle_beta   90.00
_cell.angle_gamma   90.00
#
_symmetry.space_group_name_H-M   'P 1'
#
loop_
_entity.id
_entity.type
_entity.pdbx_description
1 polymer ?
#
loop_
_entity_poly.entity_id
_entity_poly.type
_entity_poly.pdbx_seq_one_letter_code
_entity_poly.pdbx_strand_id
1 'polypeptide(L)'
;MLSNNEKYIFTSELALAISNGLQVEDGLKMLVGFDADVSICAKKLEDIMKQGYSFTDALKESKEFDEYMIQMVVVGQSIGNLDVVFKELSTYYARQKELNYQIQDAITYPFVLILMMFVIVATLIFKVFPIFENILSQMSMSLSLMHTARILSYIGFFI
;
A
#
# COMPACT_ATOMS: atom_id res chain seq x y z
N MET A 1 -6.10 5.70 9.44
CA MET A 1 -5.96 6.46 8.17
C MET A 1 -6.51 5.60 7.06
N LEU A 2 -7.43 6.13 6.28
CA LEU A 2 -8.10 5.41 5.19
C LEU A 2 -7.10 5.01 4.08
N SER A 3 -7.30 3.82 3.51
CA SER A 3 -6.59 3.37 2.32
C SER A 3 -7.01 4.16 1.08
N ASN A 4 -6.25 4.07 -0.02
CA ASN A 4 -6.61 4.75 -1.27
C ASN A 4 -7.94 4.26 -1.86
N ASN A 5 -8.31 3.00 -1.62
CA ASN A 5 -9.61 2.47 -2.03
C ASN A 5 -10.76 3.08 -1.23
N GLU A 6 -10.61 3.18 0.08
CA GLU A 6 -11.61 3.78 0.96
C GLU A 6 -11.76 5.28 0.72
N LYS A 7 -10.65 6.00 0.49
CA LYS A 7 -10.67 7.41 0.09
C LYS A 7 -11.38 7.61 -1.26
N TYR A 8 -11.17 6.70 -2.21
CA TYR A 8 -11.89 6.72 -3.48
C TYR A 8 -13.40 6.57 -3.26
N ILE A 9 -13.83 5.57 -2.48
CA ILE A 9 -15.25 5.36 -2.16
C ILE A 9 -15.84 6.60 -1.48
N PHE A 10 -15.16 7.10 -0.44
CA PHE A 10 -15.58 8.29 0.30
C PHE A 10 -15.76 9.51 -0.61
N THR A 11 -14.77 9.80 -1.46
CA THR A 11 -14.81 10.98 -2.34
C THR A 11 -15.79 10.85 -3.48
N SER A 12 -15.93 9.64 -4.07
CA SER A 12 -16.87 9.39 -5.17
C SER A 12 -18.33 9.49 -4.73
N GLU A 13 -18.66 8.94 -3.56
CA GLU A 13 -20.02 8.99 -3.04
C GLU A 13 -20.39 10.41 -2.58
N LEU A 14 -19.48 11.13 -1.93
CA LEU A 14 -19.70 12.55 -1.61
C LEU A 14 -19.83 13.42 -2.87
N ALA A 15 -19.00 13.18 -3.88
CA ALA A 15 -19.14 13.89 -5.16
C ALA A 15 -20.54 13.67 -5.75
N LEU A 16 -21.03 12.43 -5.73
CA LEU A 16 -22.36 12.07 -6.23
C LEU A 16 -23.46 12.75 -5.40
N ALA A 17 -23.37 12.71 -4.07
CA ALA A 17 -24.36 13.33 -3.19
C ALA A 17 -24.44 14.86 -3.39
N ILE A 18 -23.29 15.54 -3.38
CA ILE A 18 -23.24 17.00 -3.53
C ILE A 18 -23.66 17.44 -4.95
N SER A 19 -23.27 16.71 -5.99
CA SER A 19 -23.70 17.01 -7.37
C SER A 19 -25.22 16.87 -7.58
N ASN A 20 -25.88 16.06 -6.76
CA ASN A 20 -27.34 15.95 -6.70
C ASN A 20 -28.00 16.99 -5.76
N GLY A 21 -27.26 17.95 -5.26
CA GLY A 21 -27.76 19.04 -4.45
C GLY A 21 -27.94 18.71 -2.95
N LEU A 22 -27.42 17.57 -2.50
CA LEU A 22 -27.41 17.24 -1.08
C LEU A 22 -26.32 18.03 -0.34
N GLN A 23 -26.58 18.30 0.95
CA GLN A 23 -25.57 18.86 1.84
C GLN A 23 -24.54 17.78 2.23
N VAL A 24 -23.34 18.23 2.64
CA VAL A 24 -22.26 17.32 3.04
C VAL A 24 -22.70 16.37 4.17
N GLU A 25 -23.47 16.90 5.13
CA GLU A 25 -24.00 16.13 6.25
C GLU A 25 -24.89 14.95 5.79
N ASP A 26 -25.72 15.17 4.79
CA ASP A 26 -26.59 14.13 4.26
C ASP A 26 -25.80 13.13 3.41
N GLY A 27 -24.79 13.61 2.70
CA GLY A 27 -23.82 12.74 2.01
C GLY A 27 -23.07 11.83 2.97
N LEU A 28 -22.63 12.33 4.14
CA LEU A 28 -21.98 11.53 5.17
C LEU A 28 -22.90 10.42 5.72
N LYS A 29 -24.19 10.70 5.93
CA LYS A 29 -25.16 9.69 6.37
C LYS A 29 -25.34 8.57 5.35
N MET A 30 -25.28 8.88 4.05
CA MET A 30 -25.35 7.87 3.01
C MET A 30 -24.14 6.92 3.04
N LEU A 31 -22.96 7.42 3.40
CA LEU A 31 -21.74 6.61 3.51
C LEU A 31 -21.78 5.54 4.62
N VAL A 32 -22.67 5.69 5.60
CA VAL A 32 -22.82 4.73 6.71
C VAL A 32 -23.27 3.33 6.25
N GLY A 33 -23.75 3.17 5.01
CA GLY A 33 -24.20 1.88 4.46
C GLY A 33 -23.20 1.19 3.54
N PHE A 34 -22.04 1.79 3.29
CA PHE A 34 -21.03 1.26 2.36
C PHE A 34 -19.99 0.36 3.07
N ASP A 35 -18.73 0.63 2.88
CA ASP A 35 -17.63 -0.11 3.48
C ASP A 35 -17.52 0.16 4.99
N ALA A 36 -17.04 -0.83 5.77
CA ALA A 36 -16.96 -0.73 7.22
C ALA A 36 -16.09 0.43 7.70
N ASP A 37 -14.91 0.61 7.10
CA ASP A 37 -13.96 1.65 7.49
C ASP A 37 -14.44 3.04 7.04
N VAL A 38 -15.04 3.13 5.86
CA VAL A 38 -15.69 4.36 5.36
C VAL A 38 -16.88 4.75 6.26
N SER A 39 -17.69 3.78 6.68
CA SER A 39 -18.82 3.99 7.59
C SER A 39 -18.37 4.51 8.95
N ILE A 40 -17.31 3.92 9.52
CA ILE A 40 -16.73 4.37 10.80
C ILE A 40 -16.21 5.81 10.67
N CYS A 41 -15.50 6.09 9.59
CA CYS A 41 -14.97 7.42 9.30
C CYS A 41 -16.10 8.45 9.14
N ALA A 42 -17.15 8.14 8.37
CA ALA A 42 -18.29 9.02 8.15
C ALA A 42 -19.02 9.36 9.46
N LYS A 43 -19.24 8.37 10.33
CA LYS A 43 -19.82 8.59 11.67
C LYS A 43 -18.92 9.47 12.53
N LYS A 44 -17.61 9.23 12.52
CA LYS A 44 -16.64 10.05 13.26
C LYS A 44 -16.70 11.51 12.82
N LEU A 45 -16.77 11.78 11.53
CA LEU A 45 -16.91 13.13 10.97
C LEU A 45 -18.25 13.77 11.40
N GLU A 46 -19.35 13.03 11.28
CA GLU A 46 -20.67 13.50 11.70
C GLU A 46 -20.68 13.88 13.18
N ASP A 47 -20.07 13.08 14.05
CA ASP A 47 -20.02 13.34 15.49
C ASP A 47 -19.15 14.56 15.84
N ILE A 48 -18.05 14.79 15.10
CA ILE A 48 -17.24 16.01 15.25
C ILE A 48 -18.02 17.23 14.78
N MET A 49 -18.73 17.15 13.67
CA MET A 49 -19.55 18.23 13.14
C MET A 49 -20.72 18.58 14.08
N LYS A 50 -21.35 17.60 14.75
CA LYS A 50 -22.37 17.83 15.80
C LYS A 50 -21.84 18.62 17.00
N GLN A 51 -20.52 18.61 17.24
CA GLN A 51 -19.89 19.44 18.28
C GLN A 51 -19.67 20.90 17.83
N GLY A 52 -20.08 21.26 16.62
CA GLY A 52 -19.98 22.61 16.07
C GLY A 52 -18.74 22.88 15.20
N TYR A 53 -17.96 21.88 14.91
CA TYR A 53 -16.83 22.01 13.98
C TYR A 53 -17.31 22.13 12.53
N SER A 54 -16.60 22.92 11.73
CA SER A 54 -16.81 22.92 10.28
C SER A 54 -16.43 21.56 9.66
N PHE A 55 -16.94 21.25 8.47
CA PHE A 55 -16.58 20.03 7.78
C PHE A 55 -15.05 19.92 7.54
N THR A 56 -14.40 21.02 7.17
CA THR A 56 -12.94 21.05 7.00
C THR A 56 -12.18 20.81 8.30
N ASP A 57 -12.67 21.32 9.41
CA ASP A 57 -12.04 21.08 10.71
C ASP A 57 -12.29 19.65 11.19
N ALA A 58 -13.47 19.09 10.91
CA ALA A 58 -13.75 17.68 11.18
C ALA A 58 -12.83 16.75 10.39
N LEU A 59 -12.54 17.05 9.12
CA LEU A 59 -11.55 16.29 8.32
C LEU A 59 -10.16 16.32 8.96
N LYS A 60 -9.68 17.49 9.40
CA LYS A 60 -8.39 17.64 10.08
C LYS A 60 -8.33 16.85 11.37
N GLU A 61 -9.34 17.01 12.22
CA GLU A 61 -9.40 16.37 13.55
C GLU A 61 -9.53 14.85 13.46
N SER A 62 -10.18 14.35 12.42
CA SER A 62 -10.35 12.91 12.20
C SER A 62 -9.03 12.17 12.03
N LYS A 63 -8.00 12.81 11.45
CA LYS A 63 -6.67 12.24 11.10
C LYS A 63 -6.76 11.03 10.15
N GLU A 64 -7.86 10.87 9.44
CA GLU A 64 -8.09 9.77 8.50
C GLU A 64 -7.65 10.13 7.07
N PHE A 65 -7.50 11.42 6.78
CA PHE A 65 -7.22 11.95 5.46
C PHE A 65 -5.82 12.58 5.37
N ASP A 66 -5.27 12.57 4.16
CA ASP A 66 -4.01 13.25 3.89
C ASP A 66 -4.18 14.76 3.74
N GLU A 67 -3.08 15.48 3.88
CA GLU A 67 -3.04 16.93 3.79
C GLU A 67 -3.53 17.45 2.43
N TYR A 68 -3.26 16.72 1.35
CA TYR A 68 -3.70 17.09 0.01
C TYR A 68 -5.23 17.17 -0.08
N MET A 69 -5.93 16.13 0.39
CA MET A 69 -7.39 16.11 0.41
C MET A 69 -7.96 17.26 1.25
N ILE A 70 -7.40 17.47 2.45
CA ILE A 70 -7.86 18.52 3.36
C ILE A 70 -7.73 19.88 2.70
N GLN A 71 -6.59 20.21 2.09
CA GLN A 71 -6.36 21.48 1.44
C GLN A 71 -7.29 21.69 0.22
N MET A 72 -7.51 20.65 -0.57
CA MET A 72 -8.45 20.72 -1.69
C MET A 72 -9.88 21.02 -1.24
N VAL A 73 -10.32 20.38 -0.14
CA VAL A 73 -11.66 20.63 0.42
C VAL A 73 -11.77 22.04 1.02
N VAL A 74 -10.72 22.55 1.68
CA VAL A 74 -10.67 23.94 2.18
C VAL A 74 -10.88 24.93 1.02
N VAL A 75 -10.16 24.74 -0.10
CA VAL A 75 -10.32 25.57 -1.28
C VAL A 75 -11.73 25.46 -1.86
N GLY A 76 -12.23 24.23 -2.04
CA GLY A 76 -13.56 23.99 -2.58
C GLY A 76 -14.69 24.62 -1.74
N GLN A 77 -14.56 24.53 -0.43
CA GLN A 77 -15.51 25.15 0.50
C GLN A 77 -15.47 26.70 0.40
N SER A 78 -14.28 27.28 0.28
CA SER A 78 -14.13 28.73 0.19
C SER A 78 -14.73 29.35 -1.07
N ILE A 79 -14.74 28.60 -2.19
CA ILE A 79 -15.30 29.05 -3.48
C ILE A 79 -16.71 28.50 -3.76
N GLY A 80 -17.25 27.66 -2.88
CA GLY A 80 -18.58 27.05 -3.04
C GLY A 80 -18.68 25.94 -4.09
N ASN A 81 -17.55 25.32 -4.49
CA ASN A 81 -17.49 24.31 -5.54
C ASN A 81 -16.99 22.94 -5.00
N LEU A 82 -17.61 22.48 -3.93
CA LEU A 82 -17.25 21.18 -3.33
C LEU A 82 -17.52 19.99 -4.24
N ASP A 83 -18.55 20.07 -5.08
CA ASP A 83 -18.90 19.04 -6.07
C ASP A 83 -17.74 18.79 -7.05
N VAL A 84 -17.15 19.85 -7.59
CA VAL A 84 -15.99 19.76 -8.49
C VAL A 84 -14.79 19.19 -7.76
N VAL A 85 -14.52 19.67 -6.53
CA VAL A 85 -13.38 19.21 -5.75
C VAL A 85 -13.47 17.74 -5.41
N PHE A 86 -14.62 17.25 -4.95
CA PHE A 86 -14.80 15.83 -4.66
C PHE A 86 -14.73 14.95 -5.91
N LYS A 87 -15.19 15.43 -7.05
CA LYS A 87 -15.04 14.74 -8.34
C LYS A 87 -13.57 14.60 -8.73
N GLU A 88 -12.79 15.66 -8.61
CA GLU A 88 -11.35 15.63 -8.89
C GLU A 88 -10.60 14.72 -7.90
N LEU A 89 -10.92 14.80 -6.61
CA LEU A 89 -10.36 13.91 -5.60
C LEU A 89 -10.70 12.44 -5.87
N SER A 90 -11.93 12.13 -6.27
CA SER A 90 -12.31 10.75 -6.61
C SER A 90 -11.49 10.24 -7.81
N THR A 91 -11.29 11.07 -8.84
CA THR A 91 -10.44 10.73 -9.98
C THR A 91 -8.99 10.52 -9.57
N TYR A 92 -8.47 11.36 -8.69
CA TYR A 92 -7.11 11.23 -8.16
C TYR A 92 -6.93 9.92 -7.39
N TYR A 93 -7.84 9.60 -6.45
CA TYR A 93 -7.74 8.36 -5.67
C TYR A 93 -8.03 7.10 -6.49
N ALA A 94 -8.86 7.19 -7.54
CA ALA A 94 -9.03 6.09 -8.51
C ALA A 94 -7.70 5.74 -9.18
N ARG A 95 -6.94 6.76 -9.61
CA ARG A 95 -5.61 6.55 -10.21
C ARG A 95 -4.60 6.02 -9.19
N GLN A 96 -4.62 6.53 -7.96
CA GLN A 96 -3.74 6.05 -6.88
C GLN A 96 -4.01 4.58 -6.53
N LYS A 97 -5.27 4.18 -6.51
CA LYS A 97 -5.68 2.78 -6.33
C LYS A 97 -5.12 1.90 -7.45
N GLU A 98 -5.30 2.29 -8.70
CA GLU A 98 -4.83 1.56 -9.87
C GLU A 98 -3.30 1.39 -9.85
N LEU A 99 -2.56 2.45 -9.56
CA LEU A 99 -1.10 2.41 -9.45
C LEU A 99 -0.63 1.44 -8.36
N ASN A 100 -1.31 1.39 -7.21
CA ASN A 100 -0.96 0.47 -6.13
C ASN A 100 -1.11 -1.00 -6.55
N TYR A 101 -2.16 -1.34 -7.31
CA TYR A 101 -2.33 -2.69 -7.84
C TYR A 101 -1.23 -3.05 -8.85
N GLN A 102 -0.91 -2.15 -9.78
CA GLN A 102 0.14 -2.37 -10.77
C GLN A 102 1.52 -2.58 -10.13
N ILE A 103 1.84 -1.85 -9.06
CA ILE A 103 3.11 -2.01 -8.33
C ILE A 103 3.17 -3.36 -7.61
N GLN A 104 2.09 -3.79 -6.96
CA GLN A 104 2.05 -5.09 -6.27
C GLN A 104 2.26 -6.24 -7.26
N ASP A 105 1.61 -6.21 -8.40
CA ASP A 105 1.77 -7.23 -9.44
C ASP A 105 3.19 -7.23 -10.03
N ALA A 106 3.77 -6.04 -10.23
CA ALA A 106 5.13 -5.92 -10.78
C ALA A 106 6.22 -6.45 -9.84
N ILE A 107 6.05 -6.40 -8.53
CA ILE A 107 7.03 -6.87 -7.55
C ILE A 107 6.94 -8.39 -7.33
N THR A 108 5.77 -8.98 -7.50
CA THR A 108 5.53 -10.40 -7.27
C THR A 108 6.39 -11.28 -8.17
N TYR A 109 6.51 -10.94 -9.46
CA TYR A 109 7.31 -11.72 -10.42
C TYR A 109 8.81 -11.75 -10.09
N PRO A 110 9.51 -10.62 -9.89
CA PRO A 110 10.92 -10.64 -9.47
C PRO A 110 11.16 -11.38 -8.16
N PHE A 111 10.24 -11.28 -7.19
CA PHE A 111 10.38 -11.96 -5.91
C PHE A 111 10.34 -13.49 -6.08
N VAL A 112 9.43 -14.01 -6.89
CA VAL A 112 9.35 -15.46 -7.22
C VAL A 112 10.61 -15.94 -7.91
N LEU A 113 11.16 -15.17 -8.86
CA LEU A 113 12.40 -15.51 -9.55
C LEU A 113 13.59 -15.57 -8.59
N ILE A 114 13.73 -14.58 -7.70
CA ILE A 114 14.80 -14.55 -6.68
C ILE A 114 14.67 -15.75 -5.74
N LEU A 115 13.47 -16.08 -5.31
CA LEU A 115 13.22 -17.23 -4.45
C LEU A 115 13.62 -18.56 -5.14
N MET A 116 13.23 -18.73 -6.40
CA MET A 116 13.62 -19.91 -7.20
C MET A 116 15.13 -20.00 -7.39
N MET A 117 15.80 -18.88 -7.70
CA MET A 117 17.24 -18.81 -7.80
C MET A 117 17.92 -19.19 -6.49
N PHE A 118 17.40 -18.71 -5.36
CA PHE A 118 17.92 -19.07 -4.03
C PHE A 118 17.81 -20.57 -3.75
N VAL A 119 16.69 -21.21 -4.10
CA VAL A 119 16.49 -22.66 -3.96
C VAL A 119 17.50 -23.45 -4.80
N ILE A 120 17.74 -23.02 -6.04
CA ILE A 120 18.71 -23.67 -6.93
C ILE A 120 20.13 -23.57 -6.35
N VAL A 121 20.55 -22.38 -5.95
CA VAL A 121 21.87 -22.14 -5.36
C VAL A 121 22.03 -22.92 -4.05
N ALA A 122 21.04 -22.93 -3.19
CA ALA A 122 21.04 -23.72 -1.96
C ALA A 122 21.22 -25.24 -2.26
N THR A 123 20.49 -25.75 -3.25
CA THR A 123 20.62 -27.16 -3.68
C THR A 123 22.02 -27.47 -4.19
N LEU A 124 22.62 -26.57 -4.97
CA LEU A 124 24.01 -26.71 -5.46
C LEU A 124 24.99 -26.77 -4.30
N ILE A 125 24.87 -25.86 -3.33
CA ILE A 125 25.79 -25.80 -2.17
C ILE A 125 25.63 -27.04 -1.28
N PHE A 126 24.39 -27.43 -0.96
CA PHE A 126 24.15 -28.51 0.02
C PHE A 126 24.20 -29.91 -0.58
N LYS A 127 23.97 -30.10 -1.86
CA LYS A 127 23.93 -31.41 -2.51
C LYS A 127 25.09 -31.64 -3.45
N VAL A 128 25.39 -30.72 -4.33
CA VAL A 128 26.37 -30.90 -5.38
C VAL A 128 27.80 -30.73 -4.85
N PHE A 129 28.03 -29.71 -4.03
CA PHE A 129 29.35 -29.41 -3.46
C PHE A 129 29.93 -30.55 -2.63
N PRO A 130 29.23 -31.22 -1.69
CA PRO A 130 29.78 -32.36 -0.95
C PRO A 130 30.06 -33.57 -1.82
N ILE A 131 29.36 -33.73 -2.94
CA ILE A 131 29.69 -34.81 -3.90
C ILE A 131 31.06 -34.54 -4.57
N PHE A 132 31.33 -33.29 -4.93
CA PHE A 132 32.63 -32.88 -5.46
C PHE A 132 33.76 -33.02 -4.43
N GLU A 133 33.55 -32.67 -3.18
CA GLU A 133 34.53 -32.88 -2.10
C GLU A 133 34.92 -34.35 -1.96
N ASN A 134 33.94 -35.24 -1.99
CA ASN A 134 34.16 -36.69 -1.89
C ASN A 134 34.95 -37.23 -3.09
N ILE A 135 34.71 -36.75 -4.30
CA ILE A 135 35.44 -37.17 -5.50
C ILE A 135 36.88 -36.64 -5.48
N LEU A 136 37.08 -35.38 -5.11
CA LEU A 136 38.40 -34.76 -5.02
C LEU A 136 39.28 -35.39 -3.94
N SER A 137 38.71 -35.77 -2.81
CA SER A 137 39.41 -36.45 -1.73
C SER A 137 39.92 -37.83 -2.14
N GLN A 138 39.19 -38.53 -3.01
CA GLN A 138 39.61 -39.83 -3.56
C GLN A 138 40.73 -39.70 -4.60
N MET A 139 40.88 -38.56 -5.26
CA MET A 139 41.91 -38.31 -6.27
C MET A 139 43.22 -37.75 -5.70
N SER A 140 43.45 -37.76 -4.38
CA SER A 140 44.70 -37.34 -3.71
C SER A 140 45.18 -35.90 -4.04
N MET A 141 44.24 -35.00 -4.35
CA MET A 141 44.59 -33.59 -4.53
C MET A 141 44.73 -32.86 -3.18
N SER A 142 45.85 -32.23 -3.00
CA SER A 142 46.37 -31.66 -1.77
C SER A 142 45.37 -30.78 -0.97
N LEU A 143 45.38 -30.95 0.33
CA LEU A 143 44.56 -30.28 1.37
C LEU A 143 44.48 -28.74 1.29
N SER A 144 45.24 -28.06 0.45
CA SER A 144 45.25 -26.58 0.42
C SER A 144 44.01 -25.95 -0.24
N LEU A 145 43.30 -26.67 -1.12
CA LEU A 145 42.11 -26.16 -1.78
C LEU A 145 40.84 -26.31 -0.94
N MET A 146 40.83 -27.22 0.05
CA MET A 146 39.67 -27.45 0.92
C MET A 146 39.42 -26.27 1.89
N HIS A 147 40.48 -25.58 2.30
CA HIS A 147 40.31 -24.41 3.22
C HIS A 147 39.73 -23.20 2.50
N THR A 148 40.09 -22.95 1.25
CA THR A 148 39.54 -21.83 0.46
C THR A 148 38.08 -22.04 0.10
N ALA A 149 37.65 -23.25 -0.25
CA ALA A 149 36.27 -23.60 -0.55
C ALA A 149 35.36 -23.43 0.67
N ARG A 150 35.84 -23.81 1.85
CA ARG A 150 35.10 -23.63 3.11
C ARG A 150 34.89 -22.18 3.48
N ILE A 151 35.88 -21.31 3.24
CA ILE A 151 35.79 -19.86 3.48
C ILE A 151 34.78 -19.23 2.49
N LEU A 152 34.77 -19.65 1.21
CA LEU A 152 33.80 -19.16 0.23
C LEU A 152 32.35 -19.54 0.59
N SER A 153 32.14 -20.75 1.15
CA SER A 153 30.82 -21.19 1.59
C SER A 153 30.27 -20.36 2.74
N TYR A 154 31.13 -19.91 3.66
CA TYR A 154 30.72 -19.00 4.75
C TYR A 154 30.40 -17.58 4.26
N ILE A 155 31.12 -17.09 3.26
CA ILE A 155 30.87 -15.77 2.65
C ILE A 155 29.56 -15.77 1.85
N GLY A 156 29.25 -16.85 1.13
CA GLY A 156 27.97 -17.00 0.40
C GLY A 156 26.73 -17.14 1.29
N PHE A 157 26.92 -17.46 2.58
CA PHE A 157 25.83 -17.53 3.55
C PHE A 157 25.52 -16.18 4.23
N PHE A 158 26.45 -15.21 4.12
CA PHE A 158 26.36 -13.91 4.82
C PHE A 158 26.00 -12.74 3.88
N ILE A 159 25.90 -12.96 2.56
CA ILE A 159 25.39 -12.00 1.57
C ILE A 159 23.99 -12.41 1.14
#